data_6693344b91f0e44e5f6aae1266b18dbe
#
_entry.id   6693344b91f0e44e5f6aae1266b18dbe
#
_cell.length_a   1.000
_cell.length_b   1.000
_cell.length_c   1.000
_cell.angle_alpha   90.00
_cell.angle_beta   90.00
_cell.angle_gamma   90.00
#
_symmetry.space_group_name_H-M   'P 1'
#
loop_
_entity.id
_entity.type
_entity.pdbx_description
1 polymer ?
#
loop_
_entity_poly.entity_id
_entity_poly.type
_entity_poly.pdbx_seq_one_letter_code
_entity_poly.pdbx_strand_id
1 'polypeptide(L)'
;MRITELFTAQSIALDEALQTQEQILSRLVELQATHGNITDKEAYKKALYAREAEGSTYVDNGITVPHAKINVVTRPSLAALRLSTPVQYNAEDEGATDLLFAIAAPENGSLHVDMLARMMQMLMNEDFVEKLKAAKTPKEFLECIDAQEEAQFGAESFTQQAIPQDGYRILAVTACVNGIAHTYMAAEALTKAGDKLGLPTKVETNGSDGAKNILTRAEIAACDGIIVAAEKKGGYRPLRR
;
A
#
# COMPACT_ATOMS: atom_id res chain seq x y z
N MET A 1 -16.33 0.12 -3.71
CA MET A 1 -15.62 1.42 -3.83
C MET A 1 -14.37 1.17 -4.65
N ARG A 2 -14.14 1.94 -5.70
CA ARG A 2 -12.95 1.86 -6.55
C ARG A 2 -11.84 2.77 -6.04
N ILE A 3 -10.59 2.43 -6.35
CA ILE A 3 -9.42 3.26 -5.97
C ILE A 3 -9.52 4.65 -6.60
N THR A 4 -10.03 4.74 -7.82
CA THR A 4 -10.22 6.03 -8.51
C THR A 4 -11.22 6.96 -7.83
N GLU A 5 -12.16 6.44 -7.01
CA GLU A 5 -13.08 7.27 -6.21
C GLU A 5 -12.36 8.04 -5.08
N LEU A 6 -11.13 7.66 -4.74
CA LEU A 6 -10.28 8.36 -3.79
C LEU A 6 -9.47 9.50 -4.42
N PHE A 7 -9.47 9.62 -5.74
CA PHE A 7 -8.84 10.71 -6.46
C PHE A 7 -9.86 11.76 -6.92
N THR A 8 -9.35 12.94 -7.20
CA THR A 8 -9.98 13.95 -8.06
C THR A 8 -9.02 14.27 -9.20
N ALA A 9 -9.51 14.84 -10.31
CA ALA A 9 -8.62 15.28 -11.38
C ALA A 9 -7.58 16.31 -10.90
N GLN A 10 -7.93 17.13 -9.90
CA GLN A 10 -7.05 18.14 -9.30
C GLN A 10 -6.03 17.54 -8.30
N SER A 11 -6.25 16.32 -7.82
CA SER A 11 -5.31 15.65 -6.91
C SER A 11 -4.19 14.90 -7.65
N ILE A 12 -4.10 15.04 -8.97
CA ILE A 12 -3.07 14.42 -9.80
C ILE A 12 -2.27 15.52 -10.51
N ALA A 13 -0.96 15.52 -10.31
CA ALA A 13 -0.02 16.39 -11.00
C ALA A 13 1.04 15.54 -11.73
N LEU A 14 1.30 15.87 -12.98
CA LEU A 14 2.22 15.12 -13.83
C LEU A 14 3.35 16.06 -14.31
N ASP A 15 4.56 15.50 -14.39
CA ASP A 15 5.77 16.16 -14.91
C ASP A 15 6.21 17.42 -14.13
N GLU A 16 6.04 17.39 -12.80
CA GLU A 16 6.43 18.48 -11.93
C GLU A 16 7.96 18.51 -11.70
N ALA A 17 8.57 19.71 -11.79
CA ALA A 17 10.01 19.90 -11.64
C ALA A 17 10.37 20.21 -10.18
N LEU A 18 10.14 19.27 -9.27
CA LEU A 18 10.47 19.37 -7.85
C LEU A 18 11.75 18.58 -7.57
N GLN A 19 12.58 19.05 -6.63
CA GLN A 19 13.92 18.49 -6.40
C GLN A 19 14.19 18.10 -4.94
N THR A 20 13.33 18.49 -4.01
CA THR A 20 13.54 18.20 -2.59
C THR A 20 12.31 17.55 -1.98
N GLN A 21 12.53 16.72 -0.96
CA GLN A 21 11.44 16.11 -0.18
C GLN A 21 10.46 17.17 0.34
N GLU A 22 10.96 18.33 0.78
CA GLU A 22 10.12 19.41 1.27
C GLU A 22 9.19 19.97 0.20
N GLN A 23 9.70 20.23 -1.01
CA GLN A 23 8.88 20.68 -2.14
C GLN A 23 7.83 19.64 -2.51
N ILE A 24 8.24 18.38 -2.57
CA ILE A 24 7.38 17.24 -2.90
C ILE A 24 6.26 17.07 -1.88
N LEU A 25 6.56 17.01 -0.59
CA LEU A 25 5.55 16.88 0.47
C LEU A 25 4.62 18.09 0.52
N SER A 26 5.14 19.29 0.34
CA SER A 26 4.31 20.52 0.27
C SER A 26 3.33 20.43 -0.90
N ARG A 27 3.80 20.01 -2.07
CA ARG A 27 2.95 19.85 -3.25
C ARG A 27 1.89 18.77 -3.05
N LEU A 28 2.24 17.63 -2.47
CA LEU A 28 1.30 16.56 -2.16
C LEU A 28 0.21 17.01 -1.17
N VAL A 29 0.54 17.82 -0.16
CA VAL A 29 -0.44 18.43 0.75
C VAL A 29 -1.43 19.32 -0.02
N GLU A 30 -0.95 20.15 -0.96
CA GLU A 30 -1.82 20.98 -1.80
C GLU A 30 -2.75 20.11 -2.67
N LEU A 31 -2.23 19.08 -3.31
CA LEU A 31 -3.02 18.15 -4.11
C LEU A 31 -4.10 17.44 -3.27
N GLN A 32 -3.74 16.96 -2.09
CA GLN A 32 -4.67 16.33 -1.15
C GLN A 32 -5.75 17.30 -0.68
N ALA A 33 -5.39 18.55 -0.42
CA ALA A 33 -6.34 19.57 0.03
C ALA A 33 -7.44 19.88 -1.00
N THR A 34 -7.23 19.56 -2.29
CA THR A 34 -8.27 19.73 -3.33
C THR A 34 -9.53 18.90 -3.08
N HIS A 35 -9.42 17.85 -2.28
CA HIS A 35 -10.57 17.02 -1.88
C HIS A 35 -11.50 17.69 -0.86
N GLY A 36 -11.06 18.78 -0.21
CA GLY A 36 -11.83 19.45 0.84
C GLY A 36 -12.04 18.59 2.12
N ASN A 37 -11.19 17.58 2.31
CA ASN A 37 -11.27 16.64 3.43
C ASN A 37 -10.15 16.84 4.48
N ILE A 38 -9.24 17.78 4.25
CA ILE A 38 -8.18 18.16 5.19
C ILE A 38 -8.55 19.49 5.82
N THR A 39 -8.80 19.49 7.13
CA THR A 39 -9.22 20.67 7.89
C THR A 39 -8.03 21.54 8.33
N ASP A 40 -6.84 20.96 8.44
CA ASP A 40 -5.60 21.65 8.81
C ASP A 40 -4.44 21.08 7.98
N LYS A 41 -3.99 21.85 6.98
CA LYS A 41 -2.90 21.46 6.07
C LYS A 41 -1.55 21.37 6.76
N GLU A 42 -1.27 22.27 7.70
CA GLU A 42 0.01 22.29 8.42
C GLU A 42 0.12 21.09 9.37
N ALA A 43 -0.96 20.74 10.07
CA ALA A 43 -1.00 19.55 10.89
C ALA A 43 -0.84 18.28 10.04
N TYR A 44 -1.48 18.20 8.87
CA TYR A 44 -1.33 17.08 7.95
C TYR A 44 0.09 16.99 7.39
N LYS A 45 0.69 18.12 6.96
CA LYS A 45 2.08 18.18 6.51
C LYS A 45 3.04 17.68 7.57
N LYS A 46 2.87 18.15 8.81
CA LYS A 46 3.68 17.70 9.95
C LYS A 46 3.55 16.20 10.21
N ALA A 47 2.35 15.65 10.06
CA ALA A 47 2.13 14.20 10.22
C ALA A 47 2.85 13.40 9.12
N LEU A 48 2.88 13.88 7.87
CA LEU A 48 3.66 13.25 6.80
C LEU A 48 5.17 13.23 7.14
N TYR A 49 5.73 14.35 7.60
CA TYR A 49 7.13 14.40 8.03
C TYR A 49 7.42 13.47 9.21
N ALA A 50 6.51 13.42 10.19
CA ALA A 50 6.66 12.52 11.33
C ALA A 50 6.68 11.05 10.88
N ARG A 51 5.82 10.70 9.89
CA ARG A 51 5.79 9.35 9.32
C ARG A 51 7.08 9.03 8.54
N GLU A 52 7.61 9.96 7.75
CA GLU A 52 8.88 9.77 7.03
C GLU A 52 10.07 9.60 7.98
N ALA A 53 10.05 10.27 9.13
CA ALA A 53 11.08 10.14 10.15
C ALA A 53 11.11 8.76 10.85
N GLU A 54 10.02 7.99 10.78
CA GLU A 54 9.96 6.62 11.28
C GLU A 54 10.64 5.60 10.34
N GLY A 55 10.84 5.98 9.09
CA GLY A 55 11.45 5.21 8.02
C GLY A 55 10.89 5.62 6.67
N SER A 56 11.70 5.49 5.63
CA SER A 56 11.30 5.87 4.27
C SER A 56 10.02 5.18 3.82
N THR A 57 9.21 5.92 3.07
CA THR A 57 8.03 5.37 2.37
C THR A 57 8.33 5.01 0.90
N TYR A 58 9.60 4.99 0.51
CA TYR A 58 10.05 4.41 -0.76
C TYR A 58 9.72 2.92 -0.80
N VAL A 59 9.19 2.46 -1.93
CA VAL A 59 8.76 1.06 -2.09
C VAL A 59 9.71 0.31 -2.98
N ASP A 60 9.78 0.67 -4.25
CA ASP A 60 10.66 0.15 -5.29
C ASP A 60 10.35 0.84 -6.64
N ASN A 61 11.15 0.59 -7.69
CA ASN A 61 10.88 1.04 -9.07
C ASN A 61 10.57 2.53 -9.22
N GLY A 62 11.14 3.38 -8.36
CA GLY A 62 10.93 4.83 -8.38
C GLY A 62 9.64 5.28 -7.71
N ILE A 63 8.98 4.41 -6.94
CA ILE A 63 7.70 4.70 -6.30
C ILE A 63 7.89 5.02 -4.83
N THR A 64 7.27 6.10 -4.37
CA THR A 64 7.20 6.46 -2.95
C THR A 64 5.74 6.71 -2.55
N VAL A 65 5.35 6.27 -1.34
CA VAL A 65 3.97 6.34 -0.87
C VAL A 65 3.90 7.08 0.49
N PRO A 66 4.07 8.41 0.52
CA PRO A 66 3.90 9.20 1.74
C PRO A 66 2.47 9.07 2.25
N HIS A 67 2.31 8.81 3.54
CA HIS A 67 0.98 8.63 4.11
C HIS A 67 0.91 9.12 5.54
N ALA A 68 -0.27 9.61 5.93
CA ALA A 68 -0.55 9.97 7.31
C ALA A 68 -1.98 9.61 7.71
N LYS A 69 -2.11 9.14 8.94
CA LYS A 69 -3.38 8.85 9.60
C LYS A 69 -3.55 9.83 10.76
N ILE A 70 -4.48 10.77 10.63
CA ILE A 70 -4.62 11.88 11.57
C ILE A 70 -6.06 12.43 11.59
N ASN A 71 -6.46 12.97 12.72
CA ASN A 71 -7.82 13.47 12.97
C ASN A 71 -8.25 14.69 12.13
N VAL A 72 -7.29 15.44 11.55
CA VAL A 72 -7.58 16.55 10.63
C VAL A 72 -8.01 16.09 9.24
N VAL A 73 -7.95 14.81 8.96
CA VAL A 73 -8.48 14.18 7.75
C VAL A 73 -9.87 13.64 8.05
N THR A 74 -10.88 14.11 7.33
CA THR A 74 -12.29 13.77 7.59
C THR A 74 -12.77 12.55 6.80
N ARG A 75 -12.13 12.24 5.67
CA ARG A 75 -12.39 11.07 4.82
C ARG A 75 -11.12 10.67 4.08
N PRO A 76 -10.95 9.38 3.74
CA PRO A 76 -9.79 8.91 2.97
C PRO A 76 -9.70 9.58 1.60
N SER A 77 -8.49 9.86 1.14
CA SER A 77 -8.22 10.35 -0.21
C SER A 77 -6.81 10.01 -0.68
N LEU A 78 -6.63 10.03 -2.00
CA LEU A 78 -5.37 9.81 -2.67
C LEU A 78 -4.98 11.04 -3.51
N ALA A 79 -3.69 11.32 -3.56
CA ALA A 79 -3.11 12.22 -4.55
C ALA A 79 -1.94 11.51 -5.26
N ALA A 80 -1.73 11.85 -6.52
CA ALA A 80 -0.59 11.34 -7.29
C ALA A 80 0.26 12.50 -7.81
N LEU A 81 1.57 12.29 -7.76
CA LEU A 81 2.56 13.23 -8.25
C LEU A 81 3.61 12.49 -9.06
N ARG A 82 3.80 12.88 -10.33
CA ARG A 82 4.90 12.42 -11.15
C ARG A 82 5.92 13.54 -11.32
N LEU A 83 7.17 13.23 -11.07
CA LEU A 83 8.27 14.16 -11.24
C LEU A 83 8.80 14.09 -12.68
N SER A 84 9.21 15.23 -13.23
CA SER A 84 9.83 15.31 -14.55
C SER A 84 11.23 14.70 -14.57
N THR A 85 11.89 14.61 -13.41
CA THR A 85 13.22 14.02 -13.21
C THR A 85 13.19 13.26 -11.90
N PRO A 86 13.69 12.01 -11.84
CA PRO A 86 13.80 11.26 -10.60
C PRO A 86 14.65 11.99 -9.56
N VAL A 87 14.24 11.94 -8.30
CA VAL A 87 14.87 12.64 -7.18
C VAL A 87 15.19 11.65 -6.06
N GLN A 88 16.36 11.79 -5.44
CA GLN A 88 16.67 11.10 -4.18
C GLN A 88 15.75 11.67 -3.09
N TYR A 89 14.61 10.99 -2.86
CA TYR A 89 13.56 11.46 -1.96
C TYR A 89 14.00 11.41 -0.49
N ASN A 90 14.65 10.31 -0.10
CA ASN A 90 15.29 10.17 1.21
C ASN A 90 16.73 9.67 0.99
N ALA A 91 17.66 10.10 1.84
CA ALA A 91 19.08 9.75 1.68
C ALA A 91 19.35 8.24 1.83
N GLU A 92 18.46 7.52 2.54
CA GLU A 92 18.59 6.09 2.80
C GLU A 92 17.89 5.21 1.74
N ASP A 93 17.19 5.82 0.77
CA ASP A 93 16.49 5.07 -0.27
C ASP A 93 17.46 4.41 -1.25
N GLU A 94 17.19 3.18 -1.63
CA GLU A 94 18.02 2.42 -2.58
C GLU A 94 17.91 2.95 -4.02
N GLY A 95 16.89 3.79 -4.31
CA GLY A 95 16.65 4.35 -5.65
C GLY A 95 16.06 5.75 -5.61
N ALA A 96 16.08 6.40 -6.77
CA ALA A 96 15.45 7.71 -6.95
C ALA A 96 13.95 7.56 -7.23
N THR A 97 13.16 8.49 -6.72
CA THR A 97 11.70 8.54 -6.86
C THR A 97 11.29 9.43 -8.03
N ASP A 98 10.37 8.96 -8.84
CA ASP A 98 9.72 9.72 -9.91
C ASP A 98 8.19 9.67 -9.86
N LEU A 99 7.60 8.72 -9.14
CA LEU A 99 6.16 8.57 -8.99
C LEU A 99 5.77 8.46 -7.50
N LEU A 100 4.88 9.32 -7.06
CA LEU A 100 4.43 9.35 -5.67
C LEU A 100 2.92 9.22 -5.56
N PHE A 101 2.47 8.46 -4.55
CA PHE A 101 1.07 8.35 -4.15
C PHE A 101 0.92 8.77 -2.70
N ALA A 102 0.37 9.95 -2.46
CA ALA A 102 0.09 10.38 -1.09
C ALA A 102 -1.26 9.86 -0.60
N ILE A 103 -1.30 9.37 0.64
CA ILE A 103 -2.50 8.82 1.25
C ILE A 103 -2.85 9.61 2.50
N ALA A 104 -4.04 10.19 2.49
CA ALA A 104 -4.63 10.83 3.66
C ALA A 104 -5.72 9.93 4.24
N ALA A 105 -5.61 9.64 5.54
CA ALA A 105 -6.56 8.78 6.24
C ALA A 105 -7.05 9.40 7.56
N PRO A 106 -8.36 9.28 7.88
CA PRO A 106 -8.88 9.61 9.20
C PRO A 106 -8.27 8.71 10.28
N GLU A 107 -8.13 9.23 11.48
CA GLU A 107 -7.62 8.46 12.62
C GLU A 107 -8.50 7.24 12.95
N ASN A 108 -9.81 7.39 12.80
CA ASN A 108 -10.80 6.36 13.06
C ASN A 108 -11.34 5.80 11.73
N GLY A 109 -10.96 4.58 11.36
CA GLY A 109 -11.47 3.90 10.16
C GLY A 109 -10.55 2.79 9.66
N SER A 110 -11.13 1.69 9.19
CA SER A 110 -10.41 0.54 8.61
C SER A 110 -10.46 0.53 7.08
N LEU A 111 -11.39 1.24 6.47
CA LEU A 111 -11.70 1.15 5.03
C LEU A 111 -10.51 1.53 4.12
N HIS A 112 -9.64 2.43 4.58
CA HIS A 112 -8.50 2.90 3.81
C HIS A 112 -7.36 1.88 3.70
N VAL A 113 -7.27 0.93 4.63
CA VAL A 113 -6.18 -0.06 4.64
C VAL A 113 -6.36 -1.07 3.51
N ASP A 114 -7.59 -1.52 3.28
CA ASP A 114 -7.88 -2.46 2.19
C ASP A 114 -7.64 -1.82 0.82
N MET A 115 -7.93 -0.52 0.69
CA MET A 115 -7.67 0.22 -0.55
C MET A 115 -6.20 0.53 -0.75
N LEU A 116 -5.48 0.86 0.34
CA LEU A 116 -4.04 0.99 0.30
C LEU A 116 -3.38 -0.34 -0.11
N ALA A 117 -3.82 -1.45 0.48
CA ALA A 117 -3.33 -2.76 0.13
C ALA A 117 -3.55 -3.07 -1.37
N ARG A 118 -4.75 -2.77 -1.91
CA ARG A 118 -5.02 -2.92 -3.36
C ARG A 118 -4.10 -2.05 -4.21
N MET A 119 -3.94 -0.77 -3.85
CA MET A 119 -3.01 0.11 -4.58
C MET A 119 -1.60 -0.47 -4.58
N MET A 120 -1.10 -0.91 -3.44
CA MET A 120 0.23 -1.50 -3.34
C MET A 120 0.35 -2.77 -4.18
N GLN A 121 -0.66 -3.63 -4.17
CA GLN A 121 -0.70 -4.83 -5.02
C GLN A 121 -0.66 -4.49 -6.52
N MET A 122 -1.38 -3.45 -6.94
CA MET A 122 -1.34 -2.99 -8.34
C MET A 122 0.04 -2.45 -8.71
N LEU A 123 0.69 -1.69 -7.83
CA LEU A 123 2.01 -1.10 -8.04
C LEU A 123 3.15 -2.13 -8.13
N MET A 124 2.91 -3.39 -7.74
CA MET A 124 3.84 -4.49 -7.99
C MET A 124 3.88 -4.95 -9.46
N ASN A 125 2.92 -4.53 -10.27
CA ASN A 125 2.91 -4.83 -11.69
C ASN A 125 3.73 -3.79 -12.46
N GLU A 126 4.91 -4.18 -12.94
CA GLU A 126 5.83 -3.30 -13.66
C GLU A 126 5.18 -2.69 -14.91
N ASP A 127 4.45 -3.48 -15.70
CA ASP A 127 3.74 -2.99 -16.90
C ASP A 127 2.70 -1.92 -16.55
N PHE A 128 2.05 -2.04 -15.41
CA PHE A 128 1.11 -1.04 -14.93
C PHE A 128 1.83 0.25 -14.51
N VAL A 129 2.93 0.13 -13.78
CA VAL A 129 3.76 1.28 -13.37
C VAL A 129 4.28 2.04 -14.59
N GLU A 130 4.76 1.33 -15.61
CA GLU A 130 5.20 1.93 -16.88
C GLU A 130 4.06 2.69 -17.56
N LYS A 131 2.83 2.15 -17.60
CA LYS A 131 1.67 2.84 -18.15
C LYS A 131 1.32 4.10 -17.36
N LEU A 132 1.39 4.06 -16.02
CA LEU A 132 1.19 5.24 -15.18
C LEU A 132 2.25 6.32 -15.45
N LYS A 133 3.51 5.91 -15.60
CA LYS A 133 4.61 6.82 -15.94
C LYS A 133 4.49 7.39 -17.36
N ALA A 134 3.85 6.68 -18.28
CA ALA A 134 3.61 7.12 -19.66
C ALA A 134 2.36 8.00 -19.85
N ALA A 135 1.43 8.00 -18.90
CA ALA A 135 0.19 8.76 -18.98
C ALA A 135 0.46 10.27 -19.11
N LYS A 136 -0.22 10.94 -20.04
CA LYS A 136 0.01 12.36 -20.34
C LYS A 136 -0.99 13.29 -19.68
N THR A 137 -2.09 12.75 -19.20
CA THR A 137 -3.16 13.52 -18.57
C THR A 137 -3.64 12.81 -17.30
N PRO A 138 -4.18 13.55 -16.31
CA PRO A 138 -4.81 12.96 -15.14
C PRO A 138 -5.93 11.97 -15.51
N LYS A 139 -6.63 12.19 -16.61
CA LYS A 139 -7.67 11.28 -17.10
C LYS A 139 -7.08 9.94 -17.53
N GLU A 140 -6.05 9.96 -18.38
CA GLU A 140 -5.34 8.73 -18.80
C GLU A 140 -4.76 7.99 -17.61
N PHE A 141 -4.21 8.72 -16.64
CA PHE A 141 -3.67 8.16 -15.39
C PHE A 141 -4.75 7.39 -14.60
N LEU A 142 -5.94 7.99 -14.44
CA LEU A 142 -7.07 7.34 -13.78
C LEU A 142 -7.61 6.14 -14.57
N GLU A 143 -7.68 6.24 -15.89
CA GLU A 143 -8.09 5.13 -16.77
C GLU A 143 -7.13 3.93 -16.66
N CYS A 144 -5.82 4.17 -16.50
CA CYS A 144 -4.86 3.11 -16.24
C CYS A 144 -5.13 2.43 -14.88
N ILE A 145 -5.45 3.21 -13.83
CA ILE A 145 -5.79 2.67 -12.51
C ILE A 145 -7.07 1.83 -12.59
N ASP A 146 -8.13 2.34 -13.20
CA ASP A 146 -9.40 1.62 -13.35
C ASP A 146 -9.23 0.30 -14.12
N ALA A 147 -8.48 0.33 -15.22
CA ALA A 147 -8.23 -0.86 -16.02
C ALA A 147 -7.44 -1.93 -15.26
N GLN A 148 -6.44 -1.51 -14.48
CA GLN A 148 -5.64 -2.44 -13.66
C GLN A 148 -6.46 -2.99 -12.50
N GLU A 149 -7.25 -2.15 -11.83
CA GLU A 149 -8.14 -2.59 -10.75
C GLU A 149 -9.16 -3.59 -11.24
N GLU A 150 -9.79 -3.34 -12.40
CA GLU A 150 -10.74 -4.28 -13.02
C GLU A 150 -10.08 -5.59 -13.42
N ALA A 151 -8.89 -5.53 -14.02
CA ALA A 151 -8.16 -6.73 -14.45
C ALA A 151 -7.72 -7.61 -13.28
N GLN A 152 -7.32 -6.99 -12.16
CA GLN A 152 -6.76 -7.69 -11.01
C GLN A 152 -7.83 -8.10 -10.00
N PHE A 153 -8.90 -7.30 -9.82
CA PHE A 153 -9.89 -7.45 -8.76
C PHE A 153 -11.35 -7.48 -9.27
N GLY A 154 -11.60 -7.22 -10.55
CA GLY A 154 -12.95 -7.09 -11.11
C GLY A 154 -13.82 -8.34 -11.02
N ALA A 155 -13.23 -9.52 -10.82
CA ALA A 155 -13.92 -10.80 -10.55
C ALA A 155 -13.99 -11.13 -9.05
N GLU A 156 -13.30 -10.39 -8.20
CA GLU A 156 -13.31 -10.57 -6.75
C GLU A 156 -14.41 -9.74 -6.09
N SER A 157 -15.65 -10.21 -6.17
CA SER A 157 -16.52 -10.06 -5.00
C SER A 157 -15.79 -10.73 -3.83
N PHE A 158 -15.67 -10.06 -2.67
CA PHE A 158 -15.08 -10.58 -1.43
C PHE A 158 -15.55 -12.00 -1.10
N THR A 159 -15.06 -12.99 -1.82
CA THR A 159 -15.15 -14.37 -1.44
C THR A 159 -14.02 -14.61 -0.46
N GLN A 160 -14.37 -14.76 0.81
CA GLN A 160 -13.52 -15.53 1.73
C GLN A 160 -13.02 -16.73 0.93
N GLN A 161 -11.70 -16.87 0.79
CA GLN A 161 -11.11 -18.04 0.14
C GLN A 161 -11.81 -19.27 0.74
N ALA A 162 -12.48 -20.04 -0.10
CA ALA A 162 -13.14 -21.26 0.35
C ALA A 162 -12.06 -22.11 1.04
N ILE A 163 -12.30 -22.46 2.30
CA ILE A 163 -11.37 -23.31 3.05
C ILE A 163 -11.21 -24.59 2.22
N PRO A 164 -9.99 -24.94 1.77
CA PRO A 164 -9.75 -26.16 1.01
C PRO A 164 -10.31 -27.36 1.78
N GLN A 165 -10.93 -28.31 1.11
CA GLN A 165 -11.53 -29.49 1.75
C GLN A 165 -10.53 -30.27 2.60
N ASP A 166 -9.24 -30.25 2.20
CA ASP A 166 -8.14 -30.92 2.90
C ASP A 166 -7.34 -29.99 3.84
N GLY A 167 -7.84 -28.77 4.08
CA GLY A 167 -7.16 -27.76 4.88
C GLY A 167 -5.99 -27.06 4.16
N TYR A 168 -5.30 -26.16 4.87
CA TYR A 168 -4.13 -25.47 4.34
C TYR A 168 -2.86 -26.28 4.59
N ARG A 169 -2.05 -26.46 3.55
CA ARG A 169 -0.76 -27.17 3.66
C ARG A 169 0.36 -26.23 4.12
N ILE A 170 0.35 -24.99 3.64
CA ILE A 170 1.31 -23.96 4.02
C ILE A 170 0.59 -22.85 4.77
N LEU A 171 1.13 -22.47 5.89
CA LEU A 171 0.71 -21.28 6.61
C LEU A 171 1.81 -20.23 6.54
N ALA A 172 1.44 -18.97 6.53
CA ALA A 172 2.42 -17.89 6.59
C ALA A 172 1.98 -16.76 7.50
N VAL A 173 2.94 -16.05 8.06
CA VAL A 173 2.71 -14.82 8.83
C VAL A 173 3.58 -13.74 8.22
N THR A 174 2.97 -12.61 7.88
CA THR A 174 3.68 -11.45 7.34
C THR A 174 3.51 -10.24 8.25
N ALA A 175 4.60 -9.51 8.48
CA ALA A 175 4.60 -8.27 9.25
C ALA A 175 5.79 -7.40 8.83
N CYS A 176 5.62 -6.08 8.84
CA CYS A 176 6.74 -5.16 8.68
C CYS A 176 6.68 -4.06 9.75
N VAL A 177 7.74 -3.25 9.84
CA VAL A 177 7.85 -2.20 10.86
C VAL A 177 6.63 -1.27 10.82
N ASN A 178 6.18 -0.91 9.64
CA ASN A 178 5.06 0.02 9.41
C ASN A 178 3.70 -0.68 9.29
N GLY A 179 3.70 -2.02 9.16
CA GLY A 179 2.47 -2.83 9.06
C GLY A 179 1.64 -2.57 7.80
N ILE A 180 2.23 -2.04 6.72
CA ILE A 180 1.47 -1.67 5.51
C ILE A 180 2.06 -2.35 4.27
N ALA A 181 2.94 -1.68 3.52
CA ALA A 181 3.36 -2.12 2.19
C ALA A 181 3.97 -3.54 2.19
N HIS A 182 5.09 -3.74 2.86
CA HIS A 182 5.82 -5.00 2.84
C HIS A 182 5.01 -6.18 3.42
N THR A 183 4.14 -5.92 4.41
CA THR A 183 3.26 -6.93 4.99
C THR A 183 2.34 -7.53 3.91
N TYR A 184 1.69 -6.69 3.12
CA TYR A 184 0.73 -7.14 2.10
C TYR A 184 1.43 -7.66 0.84
N MET A 185 2.55 -7.05 0.44
CA MET A 185 3.38 -7.53 -0.67
C MET A 185 3.89 -8.95 -0.42
N ALA A 186 4.42 -9.19 0.78
CA ALA A 186 4.88 -10.51 1.17
C ALA A 186 3.72 -11.54 1.22
N ALA A 187 2.55 -11.13 1.72
CA ALA A 187 1.38 -11.99 1.76
C ALA A 187 0.94 -12.42 0.35
N GLU A 188 0.88 -11.48 -0.59
CA GLU A 188 0.50 -11.77 -1.96
C GLU A 188 1.52 -12.67 -2.67
N ALA A 189 2.82 -12.35 -2.52
CA ALA A 189 3.89 -13.17 -3.10
C ALA A 189 3.83 -14.62 -2.61
N LEU A 190 3.57 -14.83 -1.30
CA LEU A 190 3.42 -16.16 -0.72
C LEU A 190 2.17 -16.87 -1.22
N THR A 191 1.03 -16.18 -1.34
CA THR A 191 -0.21 -16.75 -1.89
C THR A 191 0.00 -17.18 -3.34
N LYS A 192 0.52 -16.28 -4.19
CA LYS A 192 0.83 -16.60 -5.61
C LYS A 192 1.81 -17.76 -5.76
N ALA A 193 2.82 -17.84 -4.89
CA ALA A 193 3.76 -18.95 -4.90
C ALA A 193 3.08 -20.28 -4.53
N GLY A 194 2.21 -20.26 -3.51
CA GLY A 194 1.39 -21.40 -3.12
C GLY A 194 0.51 -21.88 -4.27
N ASP A 195 -0.22 -21.00 -4.91
CA ASP A 195 -1.10 -21.29 -6.04
C ASP A 195 -0.30 -21.90 -7.21
N LYS A 196 0.84 -21.31 -7.56
CA LYS A 196 1.73 -21.80 -8.62
C LYS A 196 2.26 -23.21 -8.34
N LEU A 197 2.46 -23.55 -7.08
CA LEU A 197 2.95 -24.86 -6.65
C LEU A 197 1.81 -25.88 -6.36
N GLY A 198 0.55 -25.44 -6.47
CA GLY A 198 -0.61 -26.27 -6.11
C GLY A 198 -0.67 -26.58 -4.60
N LEU A 199 -0.12 -25.70 -3.76
CA LEU A 199 -0.10 -25.84 -2.30
C LEU A 199 -1.11 -24.88 -1.68
N PRO A 200 -2.23 -25.37 -1.11
CA PRO A 200 -3.18 -24.53 -0.39
C PRO A 200 -2.46 -23.74 0.72
N THR A 201 -2.43 -22.42 0.56
CA THR A 201 -1.66 -21.51 1.42
C THR A 201 -2.60 -20.52 2.11
N LYS A 202 -2.44 -20.32 3.42
CA LYS A 202 -3.11 -19.26 4.17
C LYS A 202 -2.07 -18.30 4.75
N VAL A 203 -2.26 -17.00 4.56
CA VAL A 203 -1.34 -15.99 5.03
C VAL A 203 -2.04 -15.08 6.04
N GLU A 204 -1.55 -15.09 7.29
CA GLU A 204 -1.90 -14.09 8.29
C GLU A 204 -1.09 -12.83 8.04
N THR A 205 -1.77 -11.69 7.97
CA THR A 205 -1.12 -10.38 7.84
C THR A 205 -1.23 -9.62 9.16
N ASN A 206 -0.09 -9.18 9.70
CA ASN A 206 -0.04 -8.32 10.88
C ASN A 206 0.25 -6.89 10.43
N GLY A 207 -0.82 -6.21 9.99
CA GLY A 207 -0.79 -4.84 9.52
C GLY A 207 -0.95 -3.80 10.63
N SER A 208 -0.88 -2.52 10.25
CA SER A 208 -1.10 -1.38 11.17
C SER A 208 -2.52 -1.33 11.73
N ASP A 209 -3.47 -1.97 11.08
CA ASP A 209 -4.89 -2.08 11.45
C ASP A 209 -5.23 -3.38 12.19
N GLY A 210 -4.21 -4.15 12.56
CA GLY A 210 -4.35 -5.41 13.28
C GLY A 210 -4.09 -6.65 12.43
N ALA A 211 -4.26 -7.81 13.04
CA ALA A 211 -4.07 -9.09 12.37
C ALA A 211 -5.30 -9.47 11.56
N LYS A 212 -5.10 -9.87 10.28
CA LYS A 212 -6.13 -10.44 9.40
C LYS A 212 -5.79 -11.88 9.06
N ASN A 213 -6.80 -12.68 8.72
CA ASN A 213 -6.66 -14.11 8.40
C ASN A 213 -5.92 -14.90 9.49
N ILE A 214 -6.22 -14.61 10.75
CA ILE A 214 -5.54 -15.19 11.92
C ILE A 214 -5.47 -16.72 11.80
N LEU A 215 -4.27 -17.25 12.02
CA LEU A 215 -4.02 -18.68 12.02
C LEU A 215 -4.57 -19.32 13.30
N THR A 216 -5.38 -20.36 13.14
CA THR A 216 -5.94 -21.12 14.26
C THR A 216 -4.96 -22.19 14.72
N ARG A 217 -5.10 -22.63 15.99
CA ARG A 217 -4.31 -23.75 16.52
C ARG A 217 -4.50 -25.04 15.74
N ALA A 218 -5.72 -25.28 15.24
CA ALA A 218 -6.04 -26.47 14.44
C ALA A 218 -5.31 -26.43 13.08
N GLU A 219 -5.29 -25.27 12.40
CA GLU A 219 -4.55 -25.08 11.16
C GLU A 219 -3.04 -25.25 11.39
N ILE A 220 -2.50 -24.64 12.45
CA ILE A 220 -1.07 -24.75 12.82
C ILE A 220 -0.67 -26.23 13.10
N ALA A 221 -1.55 -27.00 13.72
CA ALA A 221 -1.28 -28.41 14.00
C ALA A 221 -1.40 -29.31 12.76
N ALA A 222 -2.18 -28.90 11.75
CA ALA A 222 -2.48 -29.70 10.57
C ALA A 222 -1.61 -29.35 9.35
N CYS A 223 -0.92 -28.19 9.33
CA CYS A 223 -0.14 -27.76 8.19
C CYS A 223 1.19 -28.51 8.06
N ASP A 224 1.73 -28.55 6.84
CA ASP A 224 3.05 -29.13 6.53
C ASP A 224 4.20 -28.19 6.89
N GLY A 225 3.97 -26.87 6.84
CA GLY A 225 5.00 -25.88 7.11
C GLY A 225 4.47 -24.48 7.38
N ILE A 226 5.27 -23.68 8.10
CA ILE A 226 4.95 -22.29 8.42
C ILE A 226 6.10 -21.39 7.97
N ILE A 227 5.77 -20.36 7.21
CA ILE A 227 6.70 -19.32 6.75
C ILE A 227 6.47 -18.06 7.59
N VAL A 228 7.53 -17.46 8.11
CA VAL A 228 7.46 -16.18 8.82
C VAL A 228 8.27 -15.16 8.06
N ALA A 229 7.59 -14.21 7.43
CA ALA A 229 8.17 -13.07 6.72
C ALA A 229 7.86 -11.80 7.54
N ALA A 230 8.68 -11.55 8.57
CA ALA A 230 8.46 -10.45 9.50
C ALA A 230 9.72 -9.61 9.66
N GLU A 231 9.59 -8.31 9.39
CA GLU A 231 10.60 -7.30 9.62
C GLU A 231 10.18 -6.43 10.81
N LYS A 232 10.24 -6.98 12.03
CA LYS A 232 9.89 -6.23 13.24
C LYS A 232 11.01 -6.34 14.27
N LYS A 233 11.64 -5.22 14.59
CA LYS A 233 12.54 -5.12 15.74
C LYS A 233 11.73 -5.17 17.05
N GLY A 234 11.80 -6.28 17.73
CA GLY A 234 11.29 -6.46 19.10
C GLY A 234 9.82 -6.90 19.19
N GLY A 235 9.59 -8.02 19.87
CA GLY A 235 8.27 -8.46 20.31
C GLY A 235 7.60 -9.57 19.51
N TYR A 236 8.34 -10.29 18.68
CA TYR A 236 7.80 -11.53 18.10
C TYR A 236 7.54 -12.55 19.23
N ARG A 237 6.27 -12.91 19.46
CA ARG A 237 5.92 -14.09 20.24
C ARG A 237 6.01 -15.29 19.30
N PRO A 238 6.95 -16.23 19.52
CA PRO A 238 7.00 -17.41 18.67
C PRO A 238 5.69 -18.18 18.77
N LEU A 239 5.24 -18.67 17.63
CA LEU A 239 4.12 -19.61 17.54
C LEU A 239 4.49 -20.83 18.41
N ARG A 240 3.83 -21.01 19.54
CA ARG A 240 4.00 -22.21 20.37
C ARG A 240 3.08 -23.28 19.80
N ARG A 241 3.67 -24.42 19.43
CA ARG A 241 2.97 -25.68 19.14
C ARG A 241 2.12 -26.14 20.34
#